data_178322b035210a3dda99b265f6f7dbab
#
_entry.id   178322b035210a3dda99b265f6f7dbab
#
_cell.length_a   1.000
_cell.length_b   1.000
_cell.length_c   1.000
_cell.angle_alpha   90.00
_cell.angle_beta   90.00
_cell.angle_gamma   90.00
#
_symmetry.space_group_name_H-M   'P 1'
#
loop_
_entity.id
_entity.type
_entity.pdbx_description
1 polymer ?
#
loop_
_entity_poly.entity_id
_entity_poly.type
_entity_poly.pdbx_seq_one_letter_code
_entity_poly.pdbx_strand_id
1 'polypeptide(L)'
;NTEKMNELHTYICPKCGEPLHRDGGSFRCMANHVYDCARSGYVNLLLVQQMNTKLPGDNKLMVNARKNFLGKGYYNVLINAFSDCVKKYSVKNGTVLDAGCGEGIYTVSAAKKVPEMFFMGTDISKTAADAAAKKAKAEGVSNVLFSVSSVFHLPVKSGSCDMLTTLFAPWCGEEFLRVLKPNGTLIMVIPAERHLWQLKAAVYDDPYLNEPKESEPDGFTLLEKLPVSSKILLDNNEDIQNLFSMTPYYYKTSEEGHRRVEALSQLETEIAFEILIYEKN
;
A
#
# COMPACT_ATOMS: atom_id res chain seq x y z
N ASN A 1 -6.00 -25.44 0.32
CA ASN A 1 -5.72 -24.00 0.55
C ASN A 1 -6.96 -23.10 0.42
N THR A 2 -7.95 -23.47 -0.38
CA THR A 2 -9.22 -22.72 -0.53
C THR A 2 -10.10 -22.82 0.73
N GLU A 3 -10.00 -23.90 1.49
CA GLU A 3 -10.74 -24.09 2.76
C GLU A 3 -10.23 -23.16 3.87
N LYS A 4 -8.90 -22.88 3.92
CA LYS A 4 -8.35 -21.90 4.88
C LYS A 4 -8.78 -20.46 4.61
N MET A 5 -9.08 -20.10 3.36
CA MET A 5 -9.63 -18.78 3.01
C MET A 5 -11.08 -18.61 3.49
N ASN A 6 -11.82 -19.70 3.69
CA ASN A 6 -13.21 -19.66 4.18
C ASN A 6 -13.33 -19.45 5.70
N GLU A 7 -12.25 -19.69 6.46
CA GLU A 7 -12.25 -19.57 7.93
C GLU A 7 -11.67 -18.26 8.46
N LEU A 8 -11.05 -17.43 7.60
CA LEU A 8 -10.52 -16.13 8.01
C LEU A 8 -11.61 -15.06 8.04
N HIS A 9 -12.42 -15.09 9.10
CA HIS A 9 -13.46 -14.11 9.41
C HIS A 9 -12.86 -12.76 9.86
N THR A 10 -11.95 -12.20 9.06
CA THR A 10 -11.24 -10.97 9.42
C THR A 10 -11.96 -9.73 8.92
N TYR A 11 -12.68 -9.83 7.78
CA TYR A 11 -13.53 -8.74 7.32
C TYR A 11 -14.82 -8.65 8.11
N ILE A 12 -15.21 -7.41 8.42
CA ILE A 12 -16.52 -7.07 9.01
C ILE A 12 -17.34 -6.25 8.01
N CYS A 13 -18.65 -6.37 8.13
CA CYS A 13 -19.58 -5.58 7.35
C CYS A 13 -19.43 -4.09 7.66
N PRO A 14 -19.09 -3.23 6.68
CA PRO A 14 -18.91 -1.81 6.94
C PRO A 14 -20.20 -1.10 7.36
N LYS A 15 -21.37 -1.75 7.16
CA LYS A 15 -22.68 -1.19 7.49
C LYS A 15 -23.16 -1.53 8.91
N CYS A 16 -22.87 -2.75 9.39
CA CYS A 16 -23.38 -3.20 10.71
C CYS A 16 -22.30 -3.77 11.64
N GLY A 17 -21.05 -3.92 11.19
CA GLY A 17 -19.95 -4.43 12.01
C GLY A 17 -19.94 -5.96 12.18
N GLU A 18 -20.95 -6.69 11.71
CA GLU A 18 -21.00 -8.14 11.78
C GLU A 18 -19.93 -8.81 10.89
N PRO A 19 -19.41 -9.98 11.26
CA PRO A 19 -18.47 -10.71 10.43
C PRO A 19 -19.01 -10.97 9.02
N LEU A 20 -18.13 -10.86 8.02
CA LEU A 20 -18.42 -11.21 6.64
C LEU A 20 -17.95 -12.64 6.34
N HIS A 21 -18.84 -13.43 5.75
CA HIS A 21 -18.55 -14.78 5.30
C HIS A 21 -18.60 -14.85 3.78
N ARG A 22 -17.73 -15.66 3.20
CA ARG A 22 -17.75 -15.87 1.75
C ARG A 22 -18.97 -16.72 1.36
N ASP A 23 -19.72 -16.25 0.37
CA ASP A 23 -20.90 -16.90 -0.18
C ASP A 23 -20.76 -16.86 -1.72
N GLY A 24 -20.15 -17.91 -2.28
CA GLY A 24 -19.82 -17.98 -3.71
C GLY A 24 -18.95 -16.82 -4.20
N GLY A 25 -19.50 -15.99 -5.07
CA GLY A 25 -18.85 -14.79 -5.63
C GLY A 25 -19.00 -13.52 -4.79
N SER A 26 -19.54 -13.60 -3.57
CA SER A 26 -19.88 -12.45 -2.72
C SER A 26 -19.40 -12.66 -1.29
N PHE A 27 -19.42 -11.59 -0.51
CA PHE A 27 -19.36 -11.62 0.96
C PHE A 27 -20.71 -11.22 1.54
N ARG A 28 -21.14 -11.89 2.60
CA ARG A 28 -22.43 -11.67 3.27
C ARG A 28 -22.27 -11.66 4.78
N CYS A 29 -23.01 -10.79 5.48
CA CYS A 29 -23.13 -10.82 6.94
C CYS A 29 -24.47 -11.47 7.36
N MET A 30 -24.63 -11.75 8.67
CA MET A 30 -25.87 -12.32 9.23
C MET A 30 -27.08 -11.40 9.08
N ALA A 31 -26.86 -10.08 8.97
CA ALA A 31 -27.92 -9.10 8.67
C ALA A 31 -28.27 -9.00 7.17
N ASN A 32 -27.81 -9.93 6.35
CA ASN A 32 -28.06 -10.02 4.91
C ASN A 32 -27.54 -8.85 4.07
N HIS A 33 -26.53 -8.08 4.54
CA HIS A 33 -25.82 -7.18 3.66
C HIS A 33 -24.86 -7.99 2.78
N VAL A 34 -24.88 -7.73 1.48
CA VAL A 34 -24.13 -8.48 0.46
C VAL A 34 -23.19 -7.55 -0.29
N TYR A 35 -21.97 -8.02 -0.53
CA TYR A 35 -20.91 -7.31 -1.23
C TYR A 35 -20.34 -8.25 -2.30
N ASP A 36 -20.61 -7.96 -3.56
CA ASP A 36 -20.14 -8.78 -4.68
C ASP A 36 -18.63 -8.58 -4.91
N CYS A 37 -17.96 -9.69 -5.18
CA CYS A 37 -16.59 -9.65 -5.65
C CYS A 37 -16.55 -9.28 -7.13
N ALA A 38 -15.66 -8.38 -7.49
CA ALA A 38 -15.38 -8.08 -8.89
C ALA A 38 -14.81 -9.33 -9.59
N ARG A 39 -14.94 -9.39 -10.93
CA ARG A 39 -14.36 -10.48 -11.74
C ARG A 39 -12.86 -10.65 -11.55
N SER A 40 -12.12 -9.56 -11.24
CA SER A 40 -10.70 -9.59 -10.93
C SER A 40 -10.39 -10.17 -9.56
N GLY A 41 -11.35 -10.19 -8.62
CA GLY A 41 -11.23 -10.83 -7.30
C GLY A 41 -11.25 -9.89 -6.10
N TYR A 42 -11.29 -8.56 -6.28
CA TYR A 42 -11.45 -7.64 -5.13
C TYR A 42 -12.92 -7.49 -4.73
N VAL A 43 -13.15 -7.07 -3.48
CA VAL A 43 -14.46 -6.71 -2.95
C VAL A 43 -14.53 -5.22 -2.61
N ASN A 44 -15.66 -4.57 -2.92
CA ASN A 44 -15.87 -3.17 -2.55
C ASN A 44 -16.62 -3.07 -1.21
N LEU A 45 -15.89 -2.64 -0.17
CA LEU A 45 -16.41 -2.44 1.19
C LEU A 45 -16.44 -0.95 1.58
N LEU A 46 -16.23 -0.05 0.62
CA LEU A 46 -16.29 1.40 0.85
C LEU A 46 -17.75 1.89 0.80
N LEU A 47 -18.24 2.45 1.88
CA LEU A 47 -19.56 3.07 1.92
C LEU A 47 -19.58 4.44 1.25
N VAL A 48 -20.70 4.81 0.62
CA VAL A 48 -20.86 6.09 -0.07
C VAL A 48 -20.60 7.28 0.86
N GLN A 49 -21.04 7.21 2.11
CA GLN A 49 -20.81 8.27 3.11
C GLN A 49 -19.34 8.41 3.56
N GLN A 50 -18.49 7.46 3.23
CA GLN A 50 -17.06 7.52 3.48
C GLN A 50 -16.26 8.12 2.30
N MET A 51 -16.95 8.48 1.23
CA MET A 51 -16.35 9.02 0.02
C MET A 51 -16.41 10.56 0.05
N ASN A 52 -15.25 11.21 -0.02
CA ASN A 52 -15.17 12.67 -0.16
C ASN A 52 -15.40 13.16 -1.59
N THR A 53 -15.24 12.28 -2.57
CA THR A 53 -15.45 12.52 -4.01
C THR A 53 -16.09 11.30 -4.65
N LYS A 54 -16.62 11.43 -5.89
CA LYS A 54 -17.21 10.31 -6.63
C LYS A 54 -16.20 9.20 -6.95
N LEU A 55 -14.92 9.55 -7.11
CA LEU A 55 -13.81 8.63 -7.40
C LEU A 55 -12.63 8.97 -6.48
N PRO A 56 -12.65 8.49 -5.21
CA PRO A 56 -11.57 8.78 -4.27
C PRO A 56 -10.30 8.00 -4.60
N GLY A 57 -9.15 8.55 -4.18
CA GLY A 57 -7.83 7.95 -4.36
C GLY A 57 -7.25 8.16 -5.77
N ASP A 58 -6.25 7.36 -6.08
CA ASP A 58 -5.54 7.45 -7.36
C ASP A 58 -6.46 7.15 -8.54
N ASN A 59 -6.41 8.00 -9.56
CA ASN A 59 -7.12 7.79 -10.80
C ASN A 59 -6.38 6.76 -11.71
N LYS A 60 -6.99 6.41 -12.84
CA LYS A 60 -6.45 5.42 -13.78
C LYS A 60 -5.06 5.80 -14.33
N LEU A 61 -4.80 7.08 -14.57
CA LEU A 61 -3.51 7.56 -15.08
C LEU A 61 -2.42 7.37 -14.04
N MET A 62 -2.68 7.73 -12.78
CA MET A 62 -1.74 7.56 -11.67
C MET A 62 -1.45 6.08 -11.39
N VAL A 63 -2.48 5.24 -11.36
CA VAL A 63 -2.32 3.79 -11.17
C VAL A 63 -1.49 3.18 -12.29
N ASN A 64 -1.74 3.56 -13.55
CA ASN A 64 -0.97 3.07 -14.70
C ASN A 64 0.48 3.56 -14.66
N ALA A 65 0.72 4.82 -14.33
CA ALA A 65 2.07 5.39 -14.19
C ALA A 65 2.88 4.62 -13.14
N ARG A 66 2.28 4.39 -11.96
CA ARG A 66 2.90 3.62 -10.88
C ARG A 66 3.18 2.18 -11.29
N LYS A 67 2.19 1.51 -11.89
CA LYS A 67 2.34 0.13 -12.40
C LYS A 67 3.48 0.04 -13.42
N ASN A 68 3.55 0.96 -14.39
CA ASN A 68 4.57 0.97 -15.43
C ASN A 68 5.96 1.21 -14.83
N PHE A 69 6.10 2.21 -13.95
CA PHE A 69 7.37 2.53 -13.30
C PHE A 69 7.86 1.39 -12.40
N LEU A 70 7.03 0.92 -11.48
CA LEU A 70 7.41 -0.14 -10.55
C LEU A 70 7.63 -1.49 -11.25
N GLY A 71 6.89 -1.76 -12.32
CA GLY A 71 7.04 -2.97 -13.14
C GLY A 71 8.37 -3.07 -13.89
N LYS A 72 9.07 -1.96 -14.09
CA LYS A 72 10.42 -1.92 -14.68
C LYS A 72 11.55 -2.21 -13.69
N GLY A 73 11.23 -2.38 -12.41
CA GLY A 73 12.18 -2.79 -11.38
C GLY A 73 12.98 -1.69 -10.73
N TYR A 74 12.70 -0.42 -11.00
CA TYR A 74 13.43 0.72 -10.42
C TYR A 74 13.42 0.73 -8.88
N TYR A 75 12.36 0.20 -8.24
CA TYR A 75 12.23 0.09 -6.78
C TYR A 75 12.43 -1.32 -6.24
N ASN A 76 13.04 -2.22 -7.00
CA ASN A 76 13.24 -3.62 -6.55
C ASN A 76 14.05 -3.71 -5.25
N VAL A 77 14.99 -2.79 -5.02
CA VAL A 77 15.74 -2.74 -3.77
C VAL A 77 14.81 -2.54 -2.56
N LEU A 78 13.80 -1.68 -2.69
CA LEU A 78 12.80 -1.49 -1.64
C LEU A 78 11.84 -2.67 -1.54
N ILE A 79 11.33 -3.18 -2.67
CA ILE A 79 10.39 -4.31 -2.70
C ILE A 79 10.99 -5.54 -2.02
N ASN A 80 12.26 -5.82 -2.30
CA ASN A 80 12.97 -6.94 -1.70
C ASN A 80 13.21 -6.73 -0.20
N ALA A 81 13.72 -5.57 0.20
CA ALA A 81 13.96 -5.24 1.61
C ALA A 81 12.67 -5.27 2.43
N PHE A 82 11.58 -4.72 1.90
CA PHE A 82 10.26 -4.77 2.53
C PHE A 82 9.76 -6.22 2.70
N SER A 83 9.85 -7.03 1.66
CA SER A 83 9.43 -8.43 1.71
C SER A 83 10.28 -9.26 2.67
N ASP A 84 11.58 -8.93 2.82
CA ASP A 84 12.47 -9.53 3.81
C ASP A 84 12.06 -9.17 5.24
N CYS A 85 11.68 -7.91 5.48
CA CYS A 85 11.15 -7.48 6.77
C CYS A 85 9.85 -8.23 7.11
N VAL A 86 8.90 -8.33 6.16
CA VAL A 86 7.66 -9.09 6.37
C VAL A 86 7.97 -10.55 6.73
N LYS A 87 8.93 -11.19 6.04
CA LYS A 87 9.36 -12.56 6.36
C LYS A 87 10.01 -12.67 7.74
N LYS A 88 10.88 -11.72 8.10
CA LYS A 88 11.57 -11.71 9.41
C LYS A 88 10.58 -11.68 10.58
N TYR A 89 9.51 -10.91 10.46
CA TYR A 89 8.48 -10.75 11.49
C TYR A 89 7.22 -11.58 11.24
N SER A 90 7.28 -12.55 10.32
CA SER A 90 6.14 -13.41 9.98
C SER A 90 5.72 -14.31 11.13
N VAL A 91 4.41 -14.54 11.23
CA VAL A 91 3.79 -15.46 12.18
C VAL A 91 3.12 -16.58 11.40
N LYS A 92 3.38 -17.82 11.76
CA LYS A 92 2.79 -18.98 11.07
C LYS A 92 1.26 -18.91 11.12
N ASN A 93 0.63 -19.01 9.96
CA ASN A 93 -0.82 -18.85 9.75
C ASN A 93 -1.35 -17.48 10.21
N GLY A 94 -0.48 -16.47 10.30
CA GLY A 94 -0.86 -15.10 10.67
C GLY A 94 -1.53 -14.34 9.53
N THR A 95 -2.08 -13.19 9.88
CA THR A 95 -2.74 -12.27 8.95
C THR A 95 -2.00 -10.95 8.87
N VAL A 96 -1.73 -10.51 7.64
CA VAL A 96 -1.18 -9.19 7.32
C VAL A 96 -2.26 -8.32 6.71
N LEU A 97 -2.40 -7.08 7.18
CA LEU A 97 -3.19 -6.04 6.53
C LEU A 97 -2.26 -4.99 5.93
N ASP A 98 -2.31 -4.81 4.61
CA ASP A 98 -1.61 -3.74 3.90
C ASP A 98 -2.57 -2.57 3.67
N ALA A 99 -2.41 -1.51 4.44
CA ALA A 99 -3.28 -0.35 4.47
C ALA A 99 -2.80 0.71 3.46
N GLY A 100 -3.53 0.87 2.36
CA GLY A 100 -3.15 1.70 1.22
C GLY A 100 -2.25 0.95 0.24
N CYS A 101 -2.69 -0.24 -0.21
CA CYS A 101 -1.88 -1.17 -1.00
C CYS A 101 -1.58 -0.73 -2.44
N GLY A 102 -2.24 0.33 -2.93
CA GLY A 102 -2.08 0.79 -4.32
C GLY A 102 -2.39 -0.31 -5.33
N GLU A 103 -1.55 -0.43 -6.37
CA GLU A 103 -1.67 -1.47 -7.41
C GLU A 103 -1.11 -2.84 -6.98
N GLY A 104 -0.70 -2.98 -5.71
CA GLY A 104 -0.44 -4.25 -5.05
C GLY A 104 0.95 -4.84 -5.22
N ILE A 105 1.93 -4.13 -5.78
CA ILE A 105 3.26 -4.72 -6.01
C ILE A 105 3.95 -5.16 -4.72
N TYR A 106 3.88 -4.35 -3.65
CA TYR A 106 4.48 -4.69 -2.36
C TYR A 106 3.74 -5.84 -1.69
N THR A 107 2.40 -5.77 -1.66
CA THR A 107 1.53 -6.80 -1.07
C THR A 107 1.74 -8.15 -1.74
N VAL A 108 1.71 -8.20 -3.08
CA VAL A 108 1.86 -9.44 -3.86
C VAL A 108 3.26 -10.01 -3.71
N SER A 109 4.31 -9.16 -3.73
CA SER A 109 5.69 -9.60 -3.56
C SER A 109 5.92 -10.21 -2.16
N ALA A 110 5.39 -9.58 -1.11
CA ALA A 110 5.45 -10.11 0.25
C ALA A 110 4.65 -11.41 0.39
N ALA A 111 3.45 -11.49 -0.18
CA ALA A 111 2.61 -12.69 -0.14
C ALA A 111 3.26 -13.89 -0.83
N LYS A 112 4.00 -13.67 -1.93
CA LYS A 112 4.81 -14.71 -2.58
C LYS A 112 5.94 -15.20 -1.69
N LYS A 113 6.58 -14.29 -0.98
CA LYS A 113 7.73 -14.59 -0.12
C LYS A 113 7.35 -15.27 1.18
N VAL A 114 6.12 -15.06 1.66
CA VAL A 114 5.60 -15.57 2.94
C VAL A 114 4.26 -16.30 2.72
N PRO A 115 4.28 -17.46 2.02
CA PRO A 115 3.07 -18.19 1.66
C PRO A 115 2.30 -18.77 2.86
N GLU A 116 2.92 -18.82 4.03
CA GLU A 116 2.30 -19.27 5.28
C GLU A 116 1.40 -18.23 5.95
N MET A 117 1.47 -16.96 5.54
CA MET A 117 0.58 -15.90 6.01
C MET A 117 -0.50 -15.59 5.00
N PHE A 118 -1.64 -15.06 5.48
CA PHE A 118 -2.70 -14.52 4.65
C PHE A 118 -2.61 -12.99 4.60
N PHE A 119 -2.70 -12.43 3.39
CA PHE A 119 -2.59 -11.00 3.16
C PHE A 119 -3.94 -10.40 2.79
N MET A 120 -4.23 -9.24 3.36
CA MET A 120 -5.37 -8.39 3.02
C MET A 120 -4.82 -7.05 2.56
N GLY A 121 -4.99 -6.71 1.28
CA GLY A 121 -4.65 -5.39 0.77
C GLY A 121 -5.88 -4.51 0.65
N THR A 122 -5.83 -3.28 1.14
CA THR A 122 -6.91 -2.33 0.97
C THR A 122 -6.44 -1.01 0.40
N ASP A 123 -7.23 -0.44 -0.49
CA ASP A 123 -7.03 0.89 -1.03
C ASP A 123 -8.37 1.60 -1.23
N ILE A 124 -8.40 2.92 -1.14
CA ILE A 124 -9.62 3.68 -1.38
C ILE A 124 -9.94 3.79 -2.88
N SER A 125 -8.93 3.63 -3.74
CA SER A 125 -9.08 3.62 -5.20
C SER A 125 -9.55 2.26 -5.70
N LYS A 126 -10.74 2.23 -6.28
CA LYS A 126 -11.27 1.05 -6.97
C LYS A 126 -10.35 0.59 -8.12
N THR A 127 -9.75 1.54 -8.82
CA THR A 127 -8.81 1.25 -9.92
C THR A 127 -7.54 0.58 -9.40
N ALA A 128 -7.02 1.03 -8.26
CA ALA A 128 -5.85 0.44 -7.63
C ALA A 128 -6.15 -0.98 -7.14
N ALA A 129 -7.24 -1.19 -6.41
CA ALA A 129 -7.65 -2.51 -5.93
C ALA A 129 -7.89 -3.51 -7.07
N ASP A 130 -8.48 -3.07 -8.19
CA ASP A 130 -8.65 -3.90 -9.39
C ASP A 130 -7.30 -4.28 -10.02
N ALA A 131 -6.36 -3.35 -10.12
CA ALA A 131 -5.02 -3.61 -10.62
C ALA A 131 -4.25 -4.60 -9.72
N ALA A 132 -4.36 -4.44 -8.39
CA ALA A 132 -3.74 -5.31 -7.40
C ALA A 132 -4.29 -6.76 -7.50
N ALA A 133 -5.61 -6.91 -7.59
CA ALA A 133 -6.25 -8.22 -7.74
C ALA A 133 -5.85 -8.92 -9.05
N LYS A 134 -5.79 -8.16 -10.17
CA LYS A 134 -5.30 -8.68 -11.46
C LYS A 134 -3.85 -9.12 -11.39
N LYS A 135 -2.99 -8.34 -10.70
CA LYS A 135 -1.58 -8.68 -10.50
C LYS A 135 -1.43 -9.99 -9.73
N ALA A 136 -2.10 -10.14 -8.60
CA ALA A 136 -2.06 -11.37 -7.81
C ALA A 136 -2.48 -12.59 -8.64
N LYS A 137 -3.56 -12.45 -9.40
CA LYS A 137 -4.06 -13.50 -10.28
C LYS A 137 -3.06 -13.86 -11.39
N ALA A 138 -2.47 -12.86 -12.05
CA ALA A 138 -1.48 -13.07 -13.11
C ALA A 138 -0.21 -13.76 -12.60
N GLU A 139 0.17 -13.49 -11.34
CA GLU A 139 1.36 -14.08 -10.71
C GLU A 139 1.07 -15.38 -9.92
N GLY A 140 -0.17 -15.87 -9.94
CA GLY A 140 -0.56 -17.10 -9.27
C GLY A 140 -0.52 -17.03 -7.73
N VAL A 141 -0.64 -15.82 -7.17
CA VAL A 141 -0.62 -15.59 -5.72
C VAL A 141 -2.04 -15.75 -5.17
N SER A 142 -2.26 -16.76 -4.32
CA SER A 142 -3.58 -17.15 -3.82
C SER A 142 -3.81 -16.84 -2.34
N ASN A 143 -2.78 -16.44 -1.59
CA ASN A 143 -2.85 -16.09 -0.18
C ASN A 143 -3.06 -14.59 0.05
N VAL A 144 -3.74 -13.90 -0.87
CA VAL A 144 -4.06 -12.48 -0.78
C VAL A 144 -5.48 -12.19 -1.24
N LEU A 145 -6.14 -11.24 -0.59
CA LEU A 145 -7.44 -10.71 -0.97
C LEU A 145 -7.38 -9.18 -0.93
N PHE A 146 -7.91 -8.54 -1.96
CA PHE A 146 -7.97 -7.08 -2.05
C PHE A 146 -9.38 -6.54 -1.81
N SER A 147 -9.46 -5.39 -1.17
CA SER A 147 -10.72 -4.69 -0.93
C SER A 147 -10.58 -3.19 -1.22
N VAL A 148 -11.71 -2.57 -1.57
CA VAL A 148 -11.83 -1.11 -1.59
C VAL A 148 -12.38 -0.67 -0.26
N SER A 149 -11.60 0.11 0.50
CA SER A 149 -12.02 0.70 1.77
C SER A 149 -11.13 1.88 2.16
N SER A 150 -11.58 2.66 3.14
CA SER A 150 -10.80 3.76 3.70
C SER A 150 -9.91 3.26 4.84
N VAL A 151 -8.66 3.71 4.90
CA VAL A 151 -7.76 3.44 6.04
C VAL A 151 -8.25 4.09 7.34
N PHE A 152 -9.14 5.08 7.23
CA PHE A 152 -9.78 5.74 8.37
C PHE A 152 -11.01 4.99 8.90
N HIS A 153 -11.47 3.96 8.20
CA HIS A 153 -12.62 3.10 8.56
C HIS A 153 -12.39 1.71 7.98
N LEU A 154 -11.42 0.99 8.54
CA LEU A 154 -11.05 -0.33 8.06
C LEU A 154 -12.16 -1.36 8.36
N PRO A 155 -12.71 -2.06 7.34
CA PRO A 155 -13.72 -3.09 7.55
C PRO A 155 -13.07 -4.41 8.02
N VAL A 156 -12.28 -4.32 9.08
CA VAL A 156 -11.47 -5.40 9.64
C VAL A 156 -11.75 -5.51 11.14
N LYS A 157 -11.90 -6.73 11.60
CA LYS A 157 -12.17 -7.06 13.01
C LYS A 157 -11.05 -6.53 13.91
N SER A 158 -11.42 -5.94 15.05
CA SER A 158 -10.47 -5.49 16.06
C SER A 158 -9.60 -6.65 16.57
N GLY A 159 -8.30 -6.41 16.75
CA GLY A 159 -7.38 -7.39 17.28
C GLY A 159 -7.26 -8.67 16.44
N SER A 160 -7.37 -8.58 15.12
CA SER A 160 -7.35 -9.74 14.23
C SER A 160 -6.09 -9.87 13.37
N CYS A 161 -5.33 -8.80 13.21
CA CYS A 161 -4.12 -8.80 12.40
C CYS A 161 -2.86 -9.00 13.23
N ASP A 162 -1.99 -9.92 12.80
CA ASP A 162 -0.67 -10.13 13.39
C ASP A 162 0.31 -9.05 12.95
N MET A 163 0.11 -8.55 11.72
CA MET A 163 0.95 -7.52 11.13
C MET A 163 0.09 -6.53 10.34
N LEU A 164 0.47 -5.26 10.38
CA LEU A 164 -0.04 -4.20 9.50
C LEU A 164 1.12 -3.56 8.77
N THR A 165 0.96 -3.34 7.47
CA THR A 165 1.94 -2.63 6.65
C THR A 165 1.32 -1.36 6.08
N THR A 166 2.11 -0.30 5.94
CA THR A 166 1.71 0.95 5.31
C THR A 166 2.89 1.57 4.58
N LEU A 167 2.76 1.74 3.27
CA LEU A 167 3.80 2.27 2.42
C LEU A 167 3.27 3.52 1.70
N PHE A 168 3.82 4.69 2.06
CA PHE A 168 3.46 5.98 1.43
C PHE A 168 1.95 6.31 1.47
N ALA A 169 1.22 5.70 2.39
CA ALA A 169 -0.22 5.85 2.55
C ALA A 169 -0.56 6.77 3.73
N PRO A 170 -1.80 7.28 3.83
CA PRO A 170 -2.25 8.08 4.96
C PRO A 170 -2.13 7.32 6.29
N TRP A 171 -1.74 8.03 7.34
CA TRP A 171 -1.66 7.50 8.70
C TRP A 171 -3.02 7.56 9.41
N CYS A 172 -3.41 6.46 10.05
CA CYS A 172 -4.56 6.42 10.96
C CYS A 172 -4.23 5.54 12.17
N GLY A 173 -3.54 6.10 13.16
CA GLY A 173 -3.03 5.36 14.34
C GLY A 173 -4.13 4.64 15.12
N GLU A 174 -5.31 5.27 15.30
CA GLU A 174 -6.45 4.69 16.00
C GLU A 174 -6.92 3.37 15.32
N GLU A 175 -7.12 3.38 14.01
CA GLU A 175 -7.53 2.19 13.26
C GLU A 175 -6.42 1.13 13.21
N PHE A 176 -5.16 1.55 13.09
CA PHE A 176 -4.02 0.62 13.07
C PHE A 176 -3.86 -0.08 14.41
N LEU A 177 -3.97 0.65 15.53
CA LEU A 177 -4.00 0.07 16.87
C LEU A 177 -5.21 -0.85 17.06
N ARG A 178 -6.38 -0.46 16.56
CA ARG A 178 -7.61 -1.26 16.70
C ARG A 178 -7.50 -2.62 16.04
N VAL A 179 -7.00 -2.70 14.81
CA VAL A 179 -6.97 -3.95 14.04
C VAL A 179 -5.82 -4.88 14.42
N LEU A 180 -4.70 -4.34 14.91
CA LEU A 180 -3.57 -5.14 15.36
C LEU A 180 -3.87 -5.87 16.66
N LYS A 181 -3.43 -7.13 16.72
CA LYS A 181 -3.36 -7.90 17.98
C LYS A 181 -2.43 -7.21 18.97
N PRO A 182 -2.53 -7.49 20.29
CA PRO A 182 -1.47 -7.15 21.26
C PRO A 182 -0.12 -7.69 20.78
N ASN A 183 0.93 -6.89 20.89
CA ASN A 183 2.28 -7.19 20.39
C ASN A 183 2.34 -7.40 18.86
N GLY A 184 1.30 -6.99 18.13
CA GLY A 184 1.29 -7.05 16.66
C GLY A 184 2.32 -6.11 16.04
N THR A 185 2.84 -6.48 14.88
CA THR A 185 3.90 -5.74 14.18
C THR A 185 3.32 -4.71 13.21
N LEU A 186 3.82 -3.48 13.26
CA LEU A 186 3.60 -2.46 12.24
C LEU A 186 4.88 -2.27 11.43
N ILE A 187 4.79 -2.42 10.11
CA ILE A 187 5.88 -2.07 9.18
C ILE A 187 5.46 -0.84 8.39
N MET A 188 6.19 0.25 8.56
CA MET A 188 5.96 1.51 7.88
C MET A 188 7.14 1.84 6.96
N VAL A 189 6.85 2.21 5.71
CA VAL A 189 7.86 2.70 4.78
C VAL A 189 7.61 4.16 4.48
N ILE A 190 8.64 4.98 4.66
CA ILE A 190 8.62 6.41 4.38
C ILE A 190 9.78 6.80 3.48
N PRO A 191 9.66 7.89 2.69
CA PRO A 191 10.79 8.46 1.99
C PRO A 191 11.78 9.06 3.00
N ALA A 192 13.07 8.80 2.80
CA ALA A 192 14.15 9.44 3.55
C ALA A 192 14.43 10.85 3.03
N GLU A 193 15.28 11.61 3.73
CA GLU A 193 15.55 13.02 3.46
C GLU A 193 15.91 13.30 2.00
N ARG A 194 16.80 12.50 1.41
CA ARG A 194 17.33 12.69 0.05
C ARG A 194 16.55 11.96 -1.05
N HIS A 195 15.42 11.36 -0.70
CA HIS A 195 14.60 10.63 -1.69
C HIS A 195 14.22 11.55 -2.87
N LEU A 196 14.58 11.12 -4.08
CA LEU A 196 14.32 11.82 -5.35
C LEU A 196 14.92 13.25 -5.40
N TRP A 197 16.07 13.46 -4.76
CA TRP A 197 16.69 14.78 -4.70
C TRP A 197 16.91 15.43 -6.08
N GLN A 198 17.42 14.67 -7.05
CA GLN A 198 17.72 15.20 -8.39
C GLN A 198 16.44 15.49 -9.18
N LEU A 199 15.36 14.72 -8.97
CA LEU A 199 14.06 15.05 -9.54
C LEU A 199 13.52 16.35 -8.92
N LYS A 200 13.59 16.52 -7.61
CA LYS A 200 13.20 17.79 -6.95
C LYS A 200 14.02 18.96 -7.46
N ALA A 201 15.33 18.79 -7.67
CA ALA A 201 16.19 19.84 -8.23
C ALA A 201 15.82 20.21 -9.68
N ALA A 202 15.27 19.28 -10.44
CA ALA A 202 14.73 19.58 -11.77
C ALA A 202 13.37 20.32 -11.72
N VAL A 203 12.56 20.04 -10.71
CA VAL A 203 11.21 20.60 -10.55
C VAL A 203 11.24 22.01 -9.95
N TYR A 204 12.03 22.23 -8.90
CA TYR A 204 12.03 23.45 -8.08
C TYR A 204 13.25 24.30 -8.28
N ASP A 205 13.07 25.62 -8.22
CA ASP A 205 14.20 26.59 -8.21
C ASP A 205 14.98 26.52 -6.90
N ASP A 206 14.27 26.26 -5.79
CA ASP A 206 14.85 26.08 -4.46
C ASP A 206 14.38 24.71 -3.91
N PRO A 207 15.08 23.61 -4.26
CA PRO A 207 14.73 22.29 -3.82
C PRO A 207 15.00 22.09 -2.33
N TYR A 208 14.15 21.30 -1.66
CA TYR A 208 14.25 21.03 -0.23
C TYR A 208 14.35 19.53 0.05
N LEU A 209 15.00 19.17 1.15
CA LEU A 209 15.06 17.81 1.67
C LEU A 209 13.71 17.42 2.29
N ASN A 210 13.40 16.13 2.35
CA ASN A 210 12.28 15.66 3.14
C ASN A 210 12.59 15.83 4.63
N GLU A 211 11.58 16.15 5.42
CA GLU A 211 11.73 16.23 6.87
C GLU A 211 11.88 14.81 7.45
N PRO A 212 12.86 14.58 8.33
CA PRO A 212 13.00 13.30 9.02
C PRO A 212 11.82 13.06 9.96
N LYS A 213 11.44 11.80 10.16
CA LYS A 213 10.42 11.44 11.15
C LYS A 213 11.09 11.33 12.53
N GLU A 214 10.81 12.26 13.41
CA GLU A 214 11.48 12.38 14.71
C GLU A 214 10.76 11.66 15.86
N SER A 215 9.46 11.38 15.75
CA SER A 215 8.67 10.82 16.85
C SER A 215 8.11 9.43 16.54
N GLU A 216 8.09 8.59 17.57
CA GLU A 216 7.34 7.34 17.53
C GLU A 216 5.83 7.62 17.55
N PRO A 217 5.02 6.86 16.79
CA PRO A 217 3.57 6.98 16.89
C PRO A 217 3.07 6.50 18.26
N ASP A 218 2.07 7.19 18.81
CA ASP A 218 1.44 6.79 20.06
C ASP A 218 0.95 5.34 20.00
N GLY A 219 1.22 4.58 21.07
CA GLY A 219 0.81 3.18 21.19
C GLY A 219 1.71 2.19 20.46
N PHE A 220 2.86 2.64 19.94
CA PHE A 220 3.85 1.81 19.28
C PHE A 220 5.25 2.04 19.84
N THR A 221 6.04 0.99 19.88
CA THR A 221 7.47 1.04 20.24
C THR A 221 8.31 0.65 19.03
N LEU A 222 9.30 1.46 18.67
CA LEU A 222 10.22 1.19 17.55
C LEU A 222 11.13 0.01 17.90
N LEU A 223 11.09 -1.04 17.08
CA LEU A 223 11.98 -2.20 17.20
C LEU A 223 13.21 -2.07 16.30
N GLU A 224 13.01 -1.58 15.07
CA GLU A 224 14.07 -1.54 14.07
C GLU A 224 13.83 -0.40 13.07
N LYS A 225 14.90 0.23 12.63
CA LYS A 225 14.93 1.22 11.55
C LYS A 225 15.95 0.76 10.51
N LEU A 226 15.47 0.48 9.29
CA LEU A 226 16.29 -0.02 8.19
C LEU A 226 16.32 1.01 7.06
N PRO A 227 17.47 1.66 6.79
CA PRO A 227 17.63 2.51 5.62
C PRO A 227 17.77 1.65 4.36
N VAL A 228 17.11 2.08 3.28
CA VAL A 228 17.19 1.45 1.95
C VAL A 228 17.41 2.54 0.92
N SER A 229 18.53 2.51 0.22
CA SER A 229 18.86 3.51 -0.78
C SER A 229 19.55 2.91 -1.99
N SER A 230 19.40 3.58 -3.13
CA SER A 230 20.10 3.26 -4.38
C SER A 230 20.07 4.50 -5.30
N LYS A 231 20.80 4.43 -6.38
CA LYS A 231 20.65 5.34 -7.52
C LYS A 231 19.97 4.61 -8.66
N ILE A 232 19.06 5.30 -9.34
CA ILE A 232 18.39 4.80 -10.54
C ILE A 232 18.66 5.72 -11.70
N LEU A 233 18.81 5.14 -12.88
CA LEU A 233 18.96 5.84 -14.14
C LEU A 233 17.68 5.65 -14.95
N LEU A 234 16.97 6.74 -15.21
CA LEU A 234 15.83 6.80 -16.12
C LEU A 234 16.37 7.32 -17.45
N ASP A 235 16.36 6.48 -18.47
CA ASP A 235 16.98 6.75 -19.77
C ASP A 235 16.00 7.29 -20.82
N ASN A 236 14.75 7.54 -20.42
CA ASN A 236 13.71 8.09 -21.27
C ASN A 236 12.73 8.98 -20.49
N ASN A 237 12.10 9.93 -21.18
CA ASN A 237 11.17 10.86 -20.55
C ASN A 237 9.90 10.20 -20.03
N GLU A 238 9.40 9.13 -20.66
CA GLU A 238 8.19 8.43 -20.21
C GLU A 238 8.37 7.91 -18.77
N ASP A 239 9.49 7.28 -18.46
CA ASP A 239 9.77 6.78 -17.11
C ASP A 239 9.96 7.92 -16.09
N ILE A 240 10.57 9.04 -16.52
CA ILE A 240 10.69 10.25 -15.69
C ILE A 240 9.29 10.80 -15.36
N GLN A 241 8.40 10.89 -16.34
CA GLN A 241 7.03 11.36 -16.15
C GLN A 241 6.22 10.39 -15.25
N ASN A 242 6.38 9.09 -15.44
CA ASN A 242 5.75 8.08 -14.58
C ASN A 242 6.21 8.24 -13.13
N LEU A 243 7.52 8.39 -12.87
CA LEU A 243 8.03 8.65 -11.54
C LEU A 243 7.51 9.97 -10.97
N PHE A 244 7.57 11.05 -11.75
CA PHE A 244 7.11 12.37 -11.31
C PHE A 244 5.64 12.35 -10.90
N SER A 245 4.77 11.70 -11.69
CA SER A 245 3.33 11.59 -11.41
C SER A 245 3.01 10.79 -10.13
N MET A 246 3.93 9.97 -9.64
CA MET A 246 3.79 9.25 -8.37
C MET A 246 4.10 10.11 -7.14
N THR A 247 4.68 11.29 -7.34
CA THR A 247 5.11 12.14 -6.22
C THR A 247 3.96 12.99 -5.67
N PRO A 248 3.96 13.31 -4.35
CA PRO A 248 2.92 14.13 -3.73
C PRO A 248 2.95 15.59 -4.20
N TYR A 249 4.02 16.02 -4.86
CA TYR A 249 4.18 17.39 -5.35
C TYR A 249 3.83 17.56 -6.83
N TYR A 250 3.51 16.50 -7.57
CA TYR A 250 3.13 16.55 -8.98
C TYR A 250 2.06 17.60 -9.28
N TYR A 251 0.94 17.55 -8.56
CA TYR A 251 -0.17 18.49 -8.74
C TYR A 251 0.06 19.89 -8.16
N LYS A 252 1.11 20.07 -7.36
CA LYS A 252 1.48 21.35 -6.76
C LYS A 252 2.60 22.04 -7.53
N THR A 253 3.16 21.38 -8.53
CA THR A 253 4.26 21.90 -9.36
C THR A 253 3.73 22.96 -10.34
N SER A 254 4.50 24.03 -10.52
CA SER A 254 4.21 25.08 -11.50
C SER A 254 4.30 24.56 -12.93
N GLU A 255 3.68 25.26 -13.89
CA GLU A 255 3.80 24.91 -15.31
C GLU A 255 5.26 24.90 -15.78
N GLU A 256 6.08 25.80 -15.25
CA GLU A 256 7.50 25.84 -15.58
C GLU A 256 8.24 24.62 -15.04
N GLY A 257 7.95 24.18 -13.81
CA GLY A 257 8.48 22.93 -13.26
C GLY A 257 8.09 21.71 -14.08
N HIS A 258 6.85 21.64 -14.54
CA HIS A 258 6.40 20.58 -15.47
C HIS A 258 7.17 20.61 -16.79
N ARG A 259 7.34 21.79 -17.41
CA ARG A 259 8.11 21.94 -18.66
C ARG A 259 9.56 21.51 -18.49
N ARG A 260 10.20 21.83 -17.36
CA ARG A 260 11.58 21.38 -17.05
C ARG A 260 11.67 19.87 -17.05
N VAL A 261 10.74 19.19 -16.40
CA VAL A 261 10.71 17.71 -16.35
C VAL A 261 10.39 17.11 -17.73
N GLU A 262 9.48 17.71 -18.50
CA GLU A 262 9.16 17.31 -19.88
C GLU A 262 10.37 17.40 -20.82
N ALA A 263 11.27 18.35 -20.58
CA ALA A 263 12.47 18.53 -21.40
C ALA A 263 13.59 17.54 -21.10
N LEU A 264 13.49 16.74 -20.01
CA LEU A 264 14.50 15.76 -19.66
C LEU A 264 14.42 14.53 -20.56
N SER A 265 15.52 14.17 -21.20
CA SER A 265 15.66 12.90 -21.92
C SER A 265 16.21 11.79 -21.04
N GLN A 266 16.85 12.14 -19.94
CA GLN A 266 17.50 11.24 -18.99
C GLN A 266 17.52 11.87 -17.61
N LEU A 267 17.43 11.05 -16.57
CA LEU A 267 17.58 11.49 -15.18
C LEU A 267 18.21 10.36 -14.34
N GLU A 268 19.37 10.64 -13.77
CA GLU A 268 19.88 9.85 -12.64
C GLU A 268 19.37 10.46 -11.35
N THR A 269 18.74 9.70 -10.48
CA THR A 269 18.24 10.18 -9.19
C THR A 269 18.46 9.18 -8.07
N GLU A 270 18.69 9.71 -6.89
CA GLU A 270 18.76 8.94 -5.67
C GLU A 270 17.35 8.53 -5.22
N ILE A 271 17.18 7.25 -4.91
CA ILE A 271 16.04 6.74 -4.18
C ILE A 271 16.48 6.38 -2.77
N ALA A 272 15.78 6.86 -1.77
CA ALA A 272 16.13 6.67 -0.37
C ALA A 272 14.89 6.53 0.49
N PHE A 273 14.82 5.45 1.26
CA PHE A 273 13.66 5.08 2.08
C PHE A 273 14.11 4.69 3.47
N GLU A 274 13.19 4.72 4.41
CA GLU A 274 13.32 4.10 5.72
C GLU A 274 12.18 3.10 5.92
N ILE A 275 12.54 1.86 6.28
CA ILE A 275 11.60 0.86 6.77
C ILE A 275 11.64 0.92 8.28
N LEU A 276 10.53 1.31 8.89
CA LEU A 276 10.37 1.43 10.34
C LEU A 276 9.49 0.28 10.83
N ILE A 277 10.00 -0.50 11.77
CA ILE A 277 9.31 -1.65 12.33
C ILE A 277 8.99 -1.35 13.78
N TYR A 278 7.71 -1.40 14.10
CA TYR A 278 7.17 -1.14 15.43
C TYR A 278 6.42 -2.34 15.98
N GLU A 279 6.36 -2.43 17.29
CA GLU A 279 5.46 -3.32 18.01
C GLU A 279 4.34 -2.50 18.68
N LYS A 280 3.11 -2.99 18.61
CA LYS A 280 1.99 -2.42 19.36
C LYS A 280 2.16 -2.69 20.83
N ASN A 281 2.07 -1.65 21.67
CA ASN A 281 2.16 -1.69 23.13
C ASN A 281 0.98 -2.42 23.77
#